data_ccd7d0dccd59c9b09667789ec86c6a2e
#
_entry.id   ccd7d0dccd59c9b09667789ec86c6a2e
#
_cell.length_a   1.000
_cell.length_b   1.000
_cell.length_c   1.000
_cell.angle_alpha   90.00
_cell.angle_beta   90.00
_cell.angle_gamma   90.00
#
_symmetry.space_group_name_H-M   'P 1'
#
loop_
_entity.id
_entity.type
_entity.pdbx_description
1 polymer ?
#
loop_
_entity_poly.entity_id
_entity_poly.type
_entity_poly.pdbx_seq_one_letter_code
_entity_poly.pdbx_strand_id
1 'polypeptide(L)'
;MALMPRLSPLAIALAGVLAFPALASADIIEVGKLDPPATPSCPAKPCLAVSRTTGYQAKVGATRSLMTIPKNGRIVAWTIALGKPGAKQTQFFNDKLGGESQAQLTILNPRRKLRSRAVAQGEPQKLTPYFGTTVQFALDKSIPVKKGWVVALTVPTWAPALAVGLGADTSWRASRGKGTCEDTSTQTTQTQPNQLAQYYCLYRTARLTYTATLVTDPVPATTTPKKTSG
;
A
#
# COMPACT_ATOMS: atom_id res chain seq x y z
N MET A 1 -21.77 59.33 68.74
CA MET A 1 -21.06 59.46 67.46
C MET A 1 -20.23 58.19 67.28
N ALA A 2 -20.74 57.23 66.50
CA ALA A 2 -20.06 55.96 66.25
C ALA A 2 -19.73 55.88 64.77
N LEU A 3 -18.44 55.84 64.43
CA LEU A 3 -17.97 55.65 63.05
C LEU A 3 -18.00 54.12 62.74
N MET A 4 -18.78 53.79 61.72
CA MET A 4 -18.73 52.44 61.10
C MET A 4 -17.62 52.37 60.03
N PRO A 5 -16.77 51.29 60.01
CA PRO A 5 -15.81 51.06 58.90
C PRO A 5 -16.53 50.41 57.71
N ARG A 6 -16.31 50.97 56.53
CA ARG A 6 -16.74 50.43 55.23
C ARG A 6 -15.85 49.22 54.82
N LEU A 7 -16.45 48.03 54.71
CA LEU A 7 -15.83 46.86 54.10
C LEU A 7 -15.98 46.93 52.60
N SER A 8 -14.83 46.97 51.85
CA SER A 8 -14.78 46.85 50.39
C SER A 8 -14.80 45.37 49.98
N PRO A 9 -15.64 44.95 49.03
CA PRO A 9 -15.57 43.57 48.54
C PRO A 9 -14.41 43.43 47.54
N LEU A 10 -13.52 42.51 47.84
CA LEU A 10 -12.43 42.07 46.98
C LEU A 10 -13.02 41.13 45.88
N ALA A 11 -13.12 41.62 44.64
CA ALA A 11 -13.55 40.80 43.51
C ALA A 11 -12.38 39.90 43.02
N ILE A 12 -12.45 38.64 43.30
CA ILE A 12 -11.52 37.62 42.78
C ILE A 12 -11.97 37.26 41.39
N ALA A 13 -11.28 37.78 40.35
CA ALA A 13 -11.47 37.35 38.97
C ALA A 13 -10.81 35.98 38.73
N LEU A 14 -11.64 34.93 38.63
CA LEU A 14 -11.19 33.59 38.27
C LEU A 14 -10.97 33.55 36.74
N ALA A 15 -9.72 33.71 36.31
CA ALA A 15 -9.33 33.54 34.89
C ALA A 15 -9.31 32.04 34.58
N GLY A 16 -10.42 31.51 34.04
CA GLY A 16 -10.50 30.15 33.53
C GLY A 16 -9.62 30.00 32.28
N VAL A 17 -8.51 29.25 32.41
CA VAL A 17 -7.70 28.83 31.24
C VAL A 17 -8.46 27.76 30.49
N LEU A 18 -9.10 28.13 29.38
CA LEU A 18 -9.67 27.19 28.40
C LEU A 18 -8.50 26.47 27.69
N ALA A 19 -8.15 25.28 28.16
CA ALA A 19 -7.24 24.39 27.46
C ALA A 19 -7.98 23.81 26.24
N PHE A 20 -7.74 24.34 25.05
CA PHE A 20 -8.19 23.73 23.81
C PHE A 20 -7.42 22.41 23.59
N PRO A 21 -8.11 21.28 23.36
CA PRO A 21 -7.42 20.06 23.01
C PRO A 21 -6.67 20.26 21.69
N ALA A 22 -5.38 19.96 21.68
CA ALA A 22 -4.57 19.98 20.46
C ALA A 22 -5.14 18.95 19.49
N LEU A 23 -5.58 19.37 18.29
CA LEU A 23 -6.09 18.49 17.26
C LEU A 23 -4.94 17.62 16.75
N ALA A 24 -5.05 16.30 16.95
CA ALA A 24 -4.15 15.34 16.37
C ALA A 24 -4.50 15.16 14.87
N SER A 25 -3.52 15.33 13.96
CA SER A 25 -3.72 15.18 12.52
C SER A 25 -3.19 13.84 12.03
N ALA A 26 -3.97 13.16 11.19
CA ALA A 26 -3.56 11.99 10.43
C ALA A 26 -3.39 12.38 8.96
N ASP A 27 -2.31 11.92 8.32
CA ASP A 27 -2.08 12.13 6.89
C ASP A 27 -2.67 10.95 6.09
N ILE A 28 -3.14 11.23 4.87
CA ILE A 28 -3.49 10.21 3.87
C ILE A 28 -2.34 10.14 2.86
N ILE A 29 -1.75 8.96 2.70
CA ILE A 29 -0.61 8.72 1.81
C ILE A 29 -0.97 7.59 0.84
N GLU A 30 -0.77 7.82 -0.46
CA GLU A 30 -0.91 6.78 -1.48
C GLU A 30 0.44 6.11 -1.72
N VAL A 31 0.65 4.95 -1.11
CA VAL A 31 1.88 4.15 -1.21
C VAL A 31 1.95 3.52 -2.59
N GLY A 32 3.06 3.70 -3.29
CA GLY A 32 3.23 3.19 -4.65
C GLY A 32 2.81 4.16 -5.75
N LYS A 33 2.26 5.33 -5.42
CA LYS A 33 1.85 6.34 -6.41
C LYS A 33 3.07 6.88 -7.17
N LEU A 34 2.92 7.02 -8.47
CA LEU A 34 3.83 7.73 -9.36
C LEU A 34 3.02 8.58 -10.34
N ASP A 35 3.62 9.67 -10.76
CA ASP A 35 3.04 10.56 -11.75
C ASP A 35 4.05 10.73 -12.91
N PRO A 36 3.67 10.37 -14.18
CA PRO A 36 2.38 9.75 -14.54
C PRO A 36 2.27 8.28 -14.09
N PRO A 37 1.03 7.75 -13.94
CA PRO A 37 0.81 6.35 -13.61
C PRO A 37 1.24 5.45 -14.78
N ALA A 38 1.68 4.22 -14.48
CA ALA A 38 2.01 3.25 -15.50
C ALA A 38 0.73 2.64 -16.11
N THR A 39 0.71 2.49 -17.44
CA THR A 39 -0.38 1.88 -18.17
C THR A 39 -0.15 0.38 -18.32
N PRO A 40 -1.11 -0.50 -17.95
CA PRO A 40 -1.02 -1.93 -18.19
C PRO A 40 -0.87 -2.27 -19.67
N SER A 41 -0.16 -3.37 -19.99
CA SER A 41 0.21 -3.73 -21.36
C SER A 41 -0.96 -4.16 -22.24
N CYS A 42 -2.02 -4.77 -21.68
CA CYS A 42 -3.20 -5.20 -22.43
C CYS A 42 -4.15 -4.03 -22.76
N PRO A 43 -4.74 -3.94 -23.95
CA PRO A 43 -4.80 -4.95 -25.03
C PRO A 43 -3.61 -4.92 -26.00
N ALA A 44 -2.66 -3.98 -25.87
CA ALA A 44 -1.51 -3.89 -26.76
C ALA A 44 -0.62 -5.14 -26.69
N LYS A 45 0.21 -5.35 -27.70
CA LYS A 45 1.16 -6.47 -27.74
C LYS A 45 2.55 -6.00 -27.26
N PRO A 46 3.21 -6.75 -26.37
CA PRO A 46 2.73 -8.00 -25.75
C PRO A 46 1.72 -7.73 -24.65
N CYS A 47 0.55 -8.40 -24.66
CA CYS A 47 -0.41 -8.41 -23.57
C CYS A 47 0.06 -9.42 -22.52
N LEU A 48 0.63 -8.95 -21.43
CA LEU A 48 1.20 -9.78 -20.37
C LEU A 48 0.42 -9.63 -19.06
N ALA A 49 0.38 -10.71 -18.30
CA ALA A 49 -0.23 -10.76 -16.99
C ALA A 49 0.79 -11.19 -15.92
N VAL A 50 0.67 -10.65 -14.72
CA VAL A 50 1.32 -11.22 -13.55
C VAL A 50 0.50 -12.42 -13.07
N SER A 51 1.16 -13.50 -12.61
CA SER A 51 0.45 -14.72 -12.20
C SER A 51 1.17 -15.50 -11.10
N ARG A 52 0.36 -16.20 -10.27
CA ARG A 52 0.78 -17.21 -9.28
C ARG A 52 1.94 -16.76 -8.37
N THR A 53 1.95 -15.48 -8.00
CA THR A 53 3.03 -14.90 -7.19
C THR A 53 2.52 -13.75 -6.32
N THR A 54 3.28 -13.43 -5.29
CA THR A 54 3.18 -12.16 -4.57
C THR A 54 4.34 -11.28 -5.02
N GLY A 55 4.06 -10.04 -5.42
CA GLY A 55 5.09 -9.15 -5.96
C GLY A 55 4.98 -7.73 -5.47
N TYR A 56 6.10 -7.02 -5.47
CA TYR A 56 6.14 -5.59 -5.19
C TYR A 56 7.15 -4.87 -6.07
N GLN A 57 6.92 -3.59 -6.34
CA GLN A 57 7.82 -2.75 -7.11
C GLN A 57 9.14 -2.56 -6.34
N ALA A 58 10.25 -2.99 -6.92
CA ALA A 58 11.57 -2.94 -6.30
C ALA A 58 12.29 -1.62 -6.60
N LYS A 59 12.12 -1.08 -7.82
CA LYS A 59 12.78 0.16 -8.28
C LYS A 59 11.96 0.81 -9.39
N VAL A 60 11.86 2.13 -9.36
CA VAL A 60 11.40 2.97 -10.47
C VAL A 60 12.26 4.22 -10.51
N GLY A 61 13.02 4.41 -11.61
CA GLY A 61 14.02 5.44 -11.70
C GLY A 61 15.05 5.32 -10.57
N ALA A 62 15.25 6.34 -9.78
CA ALA A 62 16.12 6.34 -8.61
C ALA A 62 15.47 5.74 -7.35
N THR A 63 14.13 5.65 -7.30
CA THR A 63 13.36 5.26 -6.10
C THR A 63 13.35 3.76 -5.90
N ARG A 64 13.80 3.28 -4.72
CA ARG A 64 13.85 1.86 -4.33
C ARG A 64 12.87 1.46 -3.25
N SER A 65 12.19 2.39 -2.62
CA SER A 65 11.30 2.14 -1.46
C SER A 65 9.85 2.52 -1.73
N LEU A 66 9.47 2.56 -3.03
CA LEU A 66 8.16 3.03 -3.47
C LEU A 66 6.99 2.35 -2.74
N MET A 67 7.09 1.04 -2.50
CA MET A 67 6.07 0.24 -1.82
C MET A 67 6.31 0.10 -0.31
N THR A 68 7.28 0.81 0.25
CA THR A 68 7.60 0.75 1.68
C THR A 68 6.70 1.72 2.45
N ILE A 69 6.09 1.24 3.52
CA ILE A 69 5.27 2.04 4.44
C ILE A 69 6.14 3.12 5.10
N PRO A 70 5.86 4.41 4.88
CA PRO A 70 6.70 5.50 5.36
C PRO A 70 6.47 5.86 6.83
N LYS A 71 5.26 5.63 7.36
CA LYS A 71 4.84 5.93 8.75
C LYS A 71 3.97 4.80 9.27
N ASN A 72 3.86 4.65 10.60
CA ASN A 72 2.85 3.75 11.19
C ASN A 72 1.45 4.25 10.84
N GLY A 73 0.48 3.34 10.79
CA GLY A 73 -0.89 3.68 10.46
C GLY A 73 -1.70 2.46 10.04
N ARG A 74 -2.67 2.67 9.17
CA ARG A 74 -3.57 1.63 8.68
C ARG A 74 -3.76 1.76 7.16
N ILE A 75 -3.65 0.65 6.44
CA ILE A 75 -4.12 0.58 5.05
C ILE A 75 -5.63 0.42 5.08
N VAL A 76 -6.32 1.29 4.35
CA VAL A 76 -7.79 1.35 4.30
C VAL A 76 -8.36 0.95 2.94
N ALA A 77 -7.57 1.07 1.89
CA ALA A 77 -7.95 0.72 0.52
C ALA A 77 -6.72 0.40 -0.33
N TRP A 78 -6.93 -0.17 -1.50
CA TRP A 78 -5.91 -0.32 -2.53
C TRP A 78 -6.51 -0.10 -3.92
N THR A 79 -5.71 0.40 -4.83
CA THR A 79 -6.09 0.73 -6.19
C THR A 79 -5.28 -0.12 -7.15
N ILE A 80 -5.92 -0.62 -8.21
CA ILE A 80 -5.25 -1.37 -9.28
C ILE A 80 -5.72 -0.87 -10.65
N ALA A 81 -4.76 -0.61 -11.54
CA ALA A 81 -5.05 -0.33 -12.94
C ALA A 81 -4.94 -1.64 -13.72
N LEU A 82 -5.99 -1.99 -14.45
CA LEU A 82 -6.13 -3.25 -15.17
C LEU A 82 -6.16 -3.01 -16.69
N GLY A 83 -5.36 -3.76 -17.42
CA GLY A 83 -5.49 -3.85 -18.87
C GLY A 83 -6.78 -4.55 -19.26
N LYS A 84 -7.13 -4.46 -20.57
CA LYS A 84 -8.32 -5.12 -21.13
C LYS A 84 -7.89 -6.19 -22.14
N PRO A 85 -7.50 -7.39 -21.70
CA PRO A 85 -7.20 -8.48 -22.62
C PRO A 85 -8.45 -8.82 -23.46
N GLY A 86 -8.24 -9.21 -24.73
CA GLY A 86 -9.33 -9.69 -25.57
C GLY A 86 -9.86 -11.05 -25.11
N ALA A 87 -11.04 -11.46 -25.59
CA ALA A 87 -11.70 -12.70 -25.14
C ALA A 87 -10.81 -13.95 -25.26
N LYS A 88 -10.12 -14.14 -26.39
CA LYS A 88 -9.19 -15.27 -26.60
C LYS A 88 -8.01 -15.24 -25.62
N GLN A 89 -7.49 -14.06 -25.32
CA GLN A 89 -6.38 -13.90 -24.37
C GLN A 89 -6.84 -14.16 -22.95
N THR A 90 -8.03 -13.70 -22.58
CA THR A 90 -8.65 -13.98 -21.27
C THR A 90 -8.87 -15.47 -21.08
N GLN A 91 -9.42 -16.17 -22.08
CA GLN A 91 -9.59 -17.62 -22.04
C GLN A 91 -8.25 -18.33 -21.88
N PHE A 92 -7.23 -17.96 -22.66
CA PHE A 92 -5.89 -18.52 -22.54
C PHE A 92 -5.31 -18.35 -21.12
N PHE A 93 -5.45 -17.16 -20.52
CA PHE A 93 -4.98 -16.93 -19.16
C PHE A 93 -5.78 -17.74 -18.14
N ASN A 94 -7.09 -17.83 -18.26
CA ASN A 94 -7.91 -18.68 -17.38
C ASN A 94 -7.48 -20.14 -17.43
N ASP A 95 -7.29 -20.68 -18.63
CA ASP A 95 -6.93 -22.09 -18.82
C ASP A 95 -5.51 -22.41 -18.33
N LYS A 96 -4.58 -21.47 -18.48
CA LYS A 96 -3.15 -21.73 -18.21
C LYS A 96 -2.66 -21.19 -16.87
N LEU A 97 -3.34 -20.21 -16.27
CA LEU A 97 -2.85 -19.48 -15.10
C LEU A 97 -3.71 -19.65 -13.83
N GLY A 98 -4.59 -20.69 -13.81
CA GLY A 98 -5.26 -21.12 -12.58
C GLY A 98 -6.69 -20.59 -12.40
N GLY A 99 -7.38 -20.26 -13.49
CA GLY A 99 -8.81 -19.89 -13.48
C GLY A 99 -9.06 -18.39 -13.57
N GLU A 100 -10.16 -17.93 -13.04
CA GLU A 100 -10.61 -16.53 -13.12
C GLU A 100 -9.56 -15.56 -12.53
N SER A 101 -9.43 -14.39 -13.16
CA SER A 101 -8.50 -13.33 -12.71
C SER A 101 -8.80 -12.86 -11.30
N GLN A 102 -7.81 -12.93 -10.42
CA GLN A 102 -7.93 -12.53 -9.01
C GLN A 102 -6.65 -11.87 -8.49
N ALA A 103 -6.82 -10.92 -7.57
CA ALA A 103 -5.72 -10.37 -6.78
C ALA A 103 -6.19 -9.94 -5.39
N GLN A 104 -5.24 -9.78 -4.48
CA GLN A 104 -5.44 -9.23 -3.14
C GLN A 104 -4.21 -8.45 -2.70
N LEU A 105 -4.40 -7.54 -1.76
CA LEU A 105 -3.31 -6.84 -1.12
C LEU A 105 -2.66 -7.73 -0.06
N THR A 106 -1.33 -7.69 0.06
CA THR A 106 -0.58 -8.38 1.11
C THR A 106 0.40 -7.41 1.75
N ILE A 107 0.47 -7.42 3.07
CA ILE A 107 1.46 -6.66 3.83
C ILE A 107 2.61 -7.59 4.22
N LEU A 108 3.81 -7.18 3.86
CA LEU A 108 5.04 -7.95 4.07
C LEU A 108 5.91 -7.29 5.14
N ASN A 109 6.43 -8.10 6.05
CA ASN A 109 7.51 -7.71 6.95
C ASN A 109 8.84 -8.22 6.37
N PRO A 110 9.71 -7.33 5.84
CA PRO A 110 10.98 -7.70 5.25
C PRO A 110 11.92 -8.38 6.25
N ARG A 111 12.67 -9.36 5.78
CA ARG A 111 13.66 -10.12 6.51
C ARG A 111 14.99 -10.16 5.75
N ARG A 112 16.05 -10.71 6.35
CA ARG A 112 17.36 -10.88 5.69
C ARG A 112 17.26 -11.79 4.46
N LYS A 113 18.22 -11.69 3.54
CA LYS A 113 18.39 -12.53 2.34
C LYS A 113 17.16 -12.51 1.41
N LEU A 114 16.57 -11.31 1.19
CA LEU A 114 15.40 -11.11 0.33
C LEU A 114 14.18 -11.97 0.74
N ARG A 115 14.09 -12.37 1.98
CA ARG A 115 12.88 -13.04 2.50
C ARG A 115 11.92 -12.00 3.03
N SER A 116 10.63 -12.29 2.93
CA SER A 116 9.58 -11.49 3.57
C SER A 116 8.49 -12.40 4.13
N ARG A 117 7.98 -12.03 5.29
CA ARG A 117 6.87 -12.70 5.93
C ARG A 117 5.58 -11.94 5.63
N ALA A 118 4.57 -12.61 5.11
CA ALA A 118 3.22 -12.04 5.04
C ALA A 118 2.68 -11.87 6.46
N VAL A 119 2.27 -10.65 6.82
CA VAL A 119 1.76 -10.35 8.17
C VAL A 119 0.27 -10.10 8.17
N ALA A 120 -0.30 -9.67 7.03
CA ALA A 120 -1.73 -9.49 6.82
C ALA A 120 -2.05 -9.51 5.33
N GLN A 121 -3.29 -9.83 4.98
CA GLN A 121 -3.85 -9.74 3.64
C GLN A 121 -5.20 -9.02 3.67
N GLY A 122 -5.53 -8.35 2.55
CA GLY A 122 -6.88 -7.95 2.23
C GLY A 122 -7.67 -9.12 1.62
N GLU A 123 -8.97 -8.91 1.42
CA GLU A 123 -9.85 -9.88 0.81
C GLU A 123 -9.50 -10.07 -0.68
N PRO A 124 -9.54 -11.31 -1.21
CA PRO A 124 -9.37 -11.57 -2.63
C PRO A 124 -10.48 -10.90 -3.46
N GLN A 125 -10.09 -10.20 -4.52
CA GLN A 125 -11.00 -9.53 -5.44
C GLN A 125 -11.00 -10.22 -6.80
N LYS A 126 -12.18 -10.49 -7.36
CA LYS A 126 -12.36 -10.91 -8.74
C LYS A 126 -12.18 -9.71 -9.65
N LEU A 127 -11.29 -9.78 -10.63
CA LEU A 127 -10.89 -8.63 -11.42
C LEU A 127 -11.59 -8.52 -12.77
N THR A 128 -12.19 -9.60 -13.26
CA THR A 128 -12.83 -9.67 -14.61
C THR A 128 -13.81 -8.52 -14.87
N PRO A 129 -14.69 -8.10 -13.94
CA PRO A 129 -15.63 -7.00 -14.16
C PRO A 129 -14.96 -5.63 -14.35
N TYR A 130 -13.70 -5.50 -13.98
CA TYR A 130 -12.97 -4.22 -13.94
C TYR A 130 -11.90 -4.09 -15.03
N PHE A 131 -11.82 -5.04 -15.98
CA PHE A 131 -10.83 -4.99 -17.05
C PHE A 131 -10.92 -3.71 -17.88
N GLY A 132 -9.76 -3.06 -18.08
CA GLY A 132 -9.64 -1.80 -18.81
C GLY A 132 -9.91 -0.57 -17.95
N THR A 133 -10.05 -0.72 -16.63
CA THR A 133 -10.30 0.40 -15.72
C THR A 133 -9.24 0.46 -14.62
N THR A 134 -9.21 1.58 -13.93
CA THR A 134 -8.57 1.71 -12.62
C THR A 134 -9.66 1.64 -11.55
N VAL A 135 -9.56 0.69 -10.65
CA VAL A 135 -10.54 0.45 -9.59
C VAL A 135 -9.87 0.51 -8.22
N GLN A 136 -10.57 1.11 -7.25
CA GLN A 136 -10.18 1.11 -5.84
C GLN A 136 -11.09 0.16 -5.06
N PHE A 137 -10.47 -0.72 -4.28
CA PHE A 137 -11.13 -1.61 -3.34
C PHE A 137 -10.91 -1.11 -1.92
N ALA A 138 -11.97 -0.71 -1.25
CA ALA A 138 -11.95 -0.49 0.19
C ALA A 138 -11.76 -1.83 0.90
N LEU A 139 -10.99 -1.84 1.98
CA LEU A 139 -10.86 -3.03 2.83
C LEU A 139 -12.00 -3.08 3.84
N ASP A 140 -12.65 -4.22 4.01
CA ASP A 140 -13.70 -4.43 5.02
C ASP A 140 -13.17 -4.15 6.43
N LYS A 141 -11.90 -4.52 6.65
CA LYS A 141 -11.16 -4.19 7.88
C LYS A 141 -9.83 -3.56 7.52
N SER A 142 -9.61 -2.33 7.99
CA SER A 142 -8.33 -1.66 7.80
C SER A 142 -7.19 -2.45 8.44
N ILE A 143 -6.06 -2.57 7.74
CA ILE A 143 -4.90 -3.36 8.15
C ILE A 143 -3.90 -2.47 8.88
N PRO A 144 -3.59 -2.70 10.17
CA PRO A 144 -2.55 -1.97 10.88
C PRO A 144 -1.18 -2.29 10.28
N VAL A 145 -0.38 -1.25 10.03
CA VAL A 145 0.94 -1.38 9.42
C VAL A 145 2.00 -0.59 10.17
N LYS A 146 3.26 -1.04 10.06
CA LYS A 146 4.41 -0.38 10.68
C LYS A 146 5.32 0.21 9.59
N LYS A 147 5.96 1.32 9.92
CA LYS A 147 7.03 1.91 9.09
C LYS A 147 8.06 0.83 8.73
N GLY A 148 8.48 0.81 7.46
CA GLY A 148 9.43 -0.16 6.94
C GLY A 148 8.81 -1.47 6.44
N TRP A 149 7.52 -1.75 6.69
CA TRP A 149 6.83 -2.86 6.03
C TRP A 149 6.57 -2.52 4.56
N VAL A 150 6.26 -3.53 3.76
CA VAL A 150 6.08 -3.38 2.31
C VAL A 150 4.68 -3.80 1.93
N VAL A 151 4.05 -3.00 1.09
CA VAL A 151 2.79 -3.36 0.41
C VAL A 151 3.13 -4.20 -0.82
N ALA A 152 2.48 -5.33 -1.00
CA ALA A 152 2.64 -6.23 -2.13
C ALA A 152 1.28 -6.61 -2.73
N LEU A 153 1.29 -6.94 -4.02
CA LEU A 153 0.15 -7.51 -4.74
C LEU A 153 0.30 -9.03 -4.78
N THR A 154 -0.67 -9.75 -4.25
CA THR A 154 -0.77 -11.21 -4.36
C THR A 154 -1.74 -11.58 -5.45
N VAL A 155 -1.28 -12.36 -6.42
CA VAL A 155 -2.06 -12.80 -7.58
C VAL A 155 -2.09 -14.33 -7.60
N PRO A 156 -3.12 -14.96 -7.03
CA PRO A 156 -3.21 -16.42 -6.93
C PRO A 156 -3.44 -17.10 -8.27
N THR A 157 -4.08 -16.43 -9.19
CA THR A 157 -4.30 -16.88 -10.57
C THR A 157 -3.52 -15.97 -11.53
N TRP A 158 -4.16 -14.98 -12.12
CA TRP A 158 -3.53 -13.99 -12.97
C TRP A 158 -4.22 -12.63 -12.85
N ALA A 159 -3.49 -11.57 -13.23
CA ALA A 159 -4.03 -10.22 -13.31
C ALA A 159 -3.36 -9.45 -14.46
N PRO A 160 -4.13 -8.73 -15.32
CA PRO A 160 -3.57 -7.90 -16.37
C PRO A 160 -3.12 -6.54 -15.79
N ALA A 161 -2.33 -6.60 -14.73
CA ALA A 161 -1.86 -5.47 -13.94
C ALA A 161 -0.33 -5.27 -14.08
N LEU A 162 0.17 -5.40 -15.30
CA LEU A 162 1.59 -5.32 -15.62
C LEU A 162 1.83 -4.35 -16.77
N ALA A 163 2.54 -3.26 -16.51
CA ALA A 163 3.14 -2.40 -17.53
C ALA A 163 4.49 -2.97 -17.94
N VAL A 164 4.80 -2.97 -19.24
CA VAL A 164 6.04 -3.55 -19.81
C VAL A 164 6.67 -2.59 -20.82
N GLY A 165 7.88 -2.89 -21.28
CA GLY A 165 8.61 -2.03 -22.20
C GLY A 165 9.13 -0.74 -21.55
N LEU A 166 9.26 -0.73 -20.23
CA LEU A 166 9.76 0.40 -19.45
C LEU A 166 11.30 0.45 -19.43
N GLY A 167 11.86 1.52 -18.92
CA GLY A 167 13.31 1.68 -18.78
C GLY A 167 13.98 0.60 -17.91
N ALA A 168 15.26 0.32 -18.13
CA ALA A 168 16.04 -0.65 -17.37
C ALA A 168 16.18 -0.32 -15.88
N ASP A 169 15.86 0.89 -15.50
CA ASP A 169 15.79 1.38 -14.13
C ASP A 169 14.47 1.04 -13.42
N THR A 170 13.54 0.35 -14.10
CA THR A 170 12.27 -0.12 -13.55
C THR A 170 12.31 -1.63 -13.34
N SER A 171 11.93 -2.10 -12.15
CA SER A 171 11.90 -3.52 -11.82
C SER A 171 10.97 -3.83 -10.65
N TRP A 172 10.44 -5.06 -10.66
CA TRP A 172 9.65 -5.60 -9.56
C TRP A 172 10.18 -6.98 -9.11
N ARG A 173 9.89 -7.35 -7.88
CA ARG A 173 10.28 -8.65 -7.30
C ARG A 173 9.08 -9.53 -7.07
N ALA A 174 9.26 -10.83 -7.33
CA ALA A 174 8.28 -11.87 -7.07
C ALA A 174 8.73 -12.82 -5.96
N SER A 175 7.76 -13.42 -5.27
CA SER A 175 7.92 -14.43 -4.22
C SER A 175 8.42 -15.79 -4.76
N ARG A 176 9.39 -15.75 -5.69
CA ARG A 176 10.04 -16.92 -6.29
C ARG A 176 11.47 -17.05 -5.81
N GLY A 177 11.89 -18.31 -5.56
CA GLY A 177 13.23 -18.65 -5.13
C GLY A 177 14.28 -18.53 -6.24
N LYS A 178 15.54 -18.72 -5.89
CA LYS A 178 16.63 -18.76 -6.85
C LYS A 178 16.44 -19.96 -7.81
N GLY A 179 16.58 -19.72 -9.10
CA GLY A 179 16.47 -20.77 -10.14
C GLY A 179 15.04 -21.07 -10.61
N THR A 180 14.00 -20.38 -10.05
CA THR A 180 12.59 -20.60 -10.45
C THR A 180 11.93 -19.36 -11.04
N CYS A 181 12.73 -18.40 -11.53
CA CYS A 181 12.17 -17.12 -12.01
C CYS A 181 11.32 -17.27 -13.27
N GLU A 182 11.67 -18.19 -14.16
CA GLU A 182 10.93 -18.46 -15.40
C GLU A 182 9.77 -19.45 -15.20
N ASP A 183 9.70 -20.11 -14.04
CA ASP A 183 8.61 -21.03 -13.73
C ASP A 183 7.35 -20.28 -13.31
N THR A 184 6.43 -20.13 -14.26
CA THR A 184 5.12 -19.52 -14.02
C THR A 184 4.05 -20.57 -13.65
N SER A 185 4.37 -21.86 -13.67
CA SER A 185 3.46 -22.96 -13.32
C SER A 185 3.35 -23.15 -11.81
N THR A 186 4.44 -22.95 -11.08
CA THR A 186 4.49 -23.12 -9.62
C THR A 186 3.78 -21.98 -8.90
N GLN A 187 2.91 -22.35 -7.96
CA GLN A 187 2.23 -21.41 -7.07
C GLN A 187 3.19 -20.92 -5.98
N THR A 188 3.48 -19.62 -5.96
CA THR A 188 4.37 -19.00 -4.98
C THR A 188 3.72 -17.87 -4.19
N THR A 189 2.40 -17.69 -4.33
CA THR A 189 1.64 -16.66 -3.62
C THR A 189 1.66 -16.85 -2.11
N GLN A 190 1.74 -15.74 -1.40
CA GLN A 190 1.54 -15.72 0.04
C GLN A 190 0.10 -15.33 0.33
N THR A 191 -0.77 -16.33 0.50
CA THR A 191 -2.21 -16.18 0.72
C THR A 191 -2.64 -16.37 2.17
N GLN A 192 -1.69 -16.72 3.04
CA GLN A 192 -1.95 -16.93 4.46
C GLN A 192 -1.01 -16.08 5.32
N PRO A 193 -1.48 -15.58 6.47
CA PRO A 193 -0.63 -14.92 7.46
C PRO A 193 0.54 -15.83 7.87
N ASN A 194 1.67 -15.22 8.18
CA ASN A 194 2.90 -15.87 8.62
C ASN A 194 3.65 -16.68 7.56
N GLN A 195 3.16 -16.84 6.34
CA GLN A 195 3.94 -17.43 5.26
C GLN A 195 5.24 -16.64 5.01
N LEU A 196 6.36 -17.35 4.88
CA LEU A 196 7.66 -16.80 4.55
C LEU A 196 8.03 -17.18 3.12
N ALA A 197 8.33 -16.19 2.27
CA ALA A 197 8.79 -16.42 0.92
C ALA A 197 10.10 -15.67 0.64
N GLN A 198 10.84 -16.16 -0.35
CA GLN A 198 12.03 -15.49 -0.87
C GLN A 198 11.67 -14.72 -2.14
N TYR A 199 11.98 -13.42 -2.16
CA TYR A 199 11.74 -12.51 -3.27
C TYR A 199 13.01 -12.39 -4.14
N TYR A 200 13.54 -13.53 -4.58
CA TYR A 200 14.79 -13.57 -5.33
C TYR A 200 14.62 -13.03 -6.75
N CYS A 201 13.52 -13.41 -7.43
CA CYS A 201 13.32 -13.07 -8.83
C CYS A 201 13.02 -11.61 -9.04
N LEU A 202 13.86 -10.97 -9.86
CA LEU A 202 13.79 -9.56 -10.22
C LEU A 202 13.48 -9.44 -11.72
N TYR A 203 12.29 -8.95 -12.04
CA TYR A 203 11.86 -8.69 -13.42
C TYR A 203 12.09 -7.22 -13.75
N ARG A 204 12.84 -6.98 -14.82
CA ARG A 204 13.23 -5.64 -15.28
C ARG A 204 12.27 -5.15 -16.35
N THR A 205 12.35 -3.85 -16.65
CA THR A 205 11.57 -3.17 -17.71
C THR A 205 10.06 -3.35 -17.58
N ALA A 206 9.60 -3.69 -16.38
CA ALA A 206 8.20 -3.94 -16.08
C ALA A 206 7.80 -3.42 -14.71
N ARG A 207 6.51 -3.08 -14.56
CA ARG A 207 5.95 -2.52 -13.33
C ARG A 207 4.57 -3.11 -13.05
N LEU A 208 4.33 -3.46 -11.78
CA LEU A 208 3.01 -3.75 -11.26
C LEU A 208 2.21 -2.44 -11.12
N THR A 209 0.95 -2.44 -11.55
CA THR A 209 0.11 -1.24 -11.64
C THR A 209 -0.90 -1.15 -10.50
N TYR A 210 -0.41 -1.06 -9.26
CA TYR A 210 -1.23 -0.93 -8.07
C TYR A 210 -0.63 0.05 -7.06
N THR A 211 -1.48 0.53 -6.14
CA THR A 211 -1.12 1.40 -5.02
C THR A 211 -1.94 1.01 -3.78
N ALA A 212 -1.64 1.60 -2.63
CA ALA A 212 -2.42 1.41 -1.41
C ALA A 212 -2.57 2.70 -0.62
N THR A 213 -3.77 2.94 -0.10
CA THR A 213 -4.11 4.11 0.69
C THR A 213 -3.79 3.88 2.17
N LEU A 214 -2.82 4.59 2.68
CA LEU A 214 -2.40 4.60 4.08
C LEU A 214 -2.99 5.81 4.80
N VAL A 215 -3.68 5.58 5.90
CA VAL A 215 -4.01 6.61 6.90
C VAL A 215 -3.00 6.47 8.03
N THR A 216 -2.21 7.52 8.29
CA THR A 216 -1.15 7.48 9.32
C THR A 216 -1.73 7.57 10.72
N ASP A 217 -1.01 7.04 11.70
CA ASP A 217 -1.35 7.28 13.10
C ASP A 217 -1.27 8.79 13.39
N PRO A 218 -2.22 9.33 14.19
CA PRO A 218 -2.22 10.75 14.52
C PRO A 218 -0.93 11.15 15.25
N VAL A 219 -0.35 12.27 14.84
CA VAL A 219 0.77 12.88 15.55
C VAL A 219 0.20 13.91 16.51
N PRO A 220 0.49 13.85 17.83
CA PRO A 220 0.08 14.89 18.77
C PRO A 220 0.61 16.24 18.30
N ALA A 221 -0.22 17.28 18.34
CA ALA A 221 0.24 18.64 18.05
C ALA A 221 1.32 19.03 19.08
N THR A 222 2.49 19.41 18.59
CA THR A 222 3.58 19.88 19.45
C THR A 222 3.17 21.25 20.01
N THR A 223 2.83 21.32 21.29
CA THR A 223 2.67 22.59 21.98
C THR A 223 4.04 23.24 22.10
N THR A 224 4.34 24.18 21.24
CA THR A 224 5.53 25.04 21.41
C THR A 224 5.37 25.84 22.68
N PRO A 225 6.23 25.70 23.69
CA PRO A 225 6.13 26.51 24.89
C PRO A 225 6.29 27.98 24.51
N LYS A 226 5.27 28.80 24.80
CA LYS A 226 5.34 30.23 24.62
C LYS A 226 6.44 30.77 25.53
N LYS A 227 7.55 31.23 24.95
CA LYS A 227 8.65 31.88 25.67
C LYS A 227 8.09 33.16 26.30
N THR A 228 7.82 33.15 27.58
CA THR A 228 7.51 34.35 28.35
C THR A 228 8.82 35.14 28.47
N SER A 229 8.93 36.21 27.68
CA SER A 229 9.93 37.24 27.88
C SER A 229 9.51 38.04 29.09
N GLY A 230 10.24 37.90 30.20
CA GLY A 230 10.23 38.79 31.32
C GLY A 230 11.06 40.04 31.05
#